data_2fc7c5fda06d1b83d13c46a30fed2fd8
#
_entry.id   2fc7c5fda06d1b83d13c46a30fed2fd8
#
_cell.length_a   1.000
_cell.length_b   1.000
_cell.length_c   1.000
_cell.angle_alpha   90.00
_cell.angle_beta   90.00
_cell.angle_gamma   90.00
#
_symmetry.space_group_name_H-M   'P 1'
#
loop_
_entity.id
_entity.type
_entity.pdbx_description
1 polymer ?
#
loop_
_entity_poly.entity_id
_entity_poly.type
_entity_poly.pdbx_seq_one_letter_code
_entity_poly.pdbx_strand_id
1 'polypeptide(L)'
;GEPLAALSRIASGTHRQITLMPDDVVIFSSSPIPGNGASVSKTINKLYKKGVKVFTNAMSEIHSSGHANQEELKLMIRLFKPRYFVPYHGEFRMLKTHADLGVMCGVNKNNTFVLENGDVLNLRKGVVTPGGKVQAGEVYVDGSRIGEVGSAVIKDRILMSNNGILVIIA
;
A
#
# COMPACT_ATOMS: atom_id res chain seq x y z
N GLY A 1 9.24 -3.12 -6.30
CA GLY A 1 9.56 -4.26 -6.50
C GLY A 1 10.08 -5.30 -5.52
N GLU A 2 9.50 -6.48 -5.60
CA GLU A 2 10.00 -7.62 -4.85
C GLU A 2 11.36 -8.08 -5.43
N PRO A 3 12.27 -8.63 -4.61
CA PRO A 3 13.58 -9.10 -5.06
C PRO A 3 13.51 -10.14 -6.18
N LEU A 4 12.42 -10.91 -6.23
CA LEU A 4 12.20 -11.95 -7.25
C LEU A 4 11.34 -11.47 -8.43
N ALA A 5 10.93 -10.22 -8.46
CA ALA A 5 10.17 -9.65 -9.57
C ALA A 5 10.93 -9.78 -10.90
N ALA A 6 10.18 -9.89 -12.00
CA ALA A 6 10.76 -10.10 -13.33
C ALA A 6 11.84 -9.06 -13.65
N LEU A 7 11.59 -7.78 -13.39
CA LEU A 7 12.56 -6.71 -13.66
C LEU A 7 13.85 -6.87 -12.84
N SER A 8 13.77 -7.34 -11.60
CA SER A 8 14.96 -7.59 -10.78
C SER A 8 15.81 -8.72 -11.34
N ARG A 9 15.20 -9.78 -11.90
CA ARG A 9 15.88 -10.85 -12.61
C ARG A 9 16.50 -10.37 -13.92
N ILE A 10 15.77 -9.56 -14.68
CA ILE A 10 16.29 -8.94 -15.93
C ILE A 10 17.51 -8.08 -15.62
N ALA A 11 17.42 -7.19 -14.63
CA ALA A 11 18.50 -6.32 -14.20
C ALA A 11 19.72 -7.11 -13.69
N SER A 12 19.51 -8.28 -13.09
CA SER A 12 20.59 -9.17 -12.63
C SER A 12 21.14 -10.10 -13.72
N GLY A 13 20.50 -10.17 -14.90
CA GLY A 13 20.89 -11.09 -15.99
C GLY A 13 20.48 -12.55 -15.75
N THR A 14 19.54 -12.81 -14.86
CA THR A 14 19.05 -14.15 -14.51
C THR A 14 17.66 -14.47 -15.10
N HIS A 15 17.13 -13.56 -15.90
CA HIS A 15 15.84 -13.78 -16.57
C HIS A 15 16.03 -14.70 -17.79
N ARG A 16 15.17 -15.70 -17.94
CA ARG A 16 15.34 -16.76 -18.96
C ARG A 16 15.14 -16.29 -20.40
N GLN A 17 14.31 -15.29 -20.62
CA GLN A 17 13.85 -14.88 -21.97
C GLN A 17 14.31 -13.47 -22.36
N ILE A 18 14.69 -12.62 -21.40
CA ILE A 18 15.02 -11.22 -21.65
C ILE A 18 16.43 -10.97 -21.16
N THR A 19 17.27 -10.52 -22.08
CA THR A 19 18.65 -10.06 -21.83
C THR A 19 18.73 -8.60 -22.24
N LEU A 20 19.21 -7.75 -21.36
CA LEU A 20 19.43 -6.33 -21.65
C LEU A 20 20.75 -6.11 -22.35
N MET A 21 20.73 -5.25 -23.36
CA MET A 21 21.90 -4.76 -24.07
C MET A 21 22.18 -3.29 -23.69
N PRO A 22 23.43 -2.81 -23.85
CA PRO A 22 23.71 -1.39 -23.74
C PRO A 22 22.80 -0.59 -24.68
N ASP A 23 22.38 0.60 -24.21
CA ASP A 23 21.44 1.51 -24.89
C ASP A 23 19.97 1.07 -24.90
N ASP A 24 19.62 -0.10 -24.39
CA ASP A 24 18.21 -0.42 -24.14
C ASP A 24 17.56 0.61 -23.23
N VAL A 25 16.23 0.76 -23.37
CA VAL A 25 15.45 1.71 -22.58
C VAL A 25 14.52 0.95 -21.62
N VAL A 26 14.61 1.29 -20.35
CA VAL A 26 13.69 0.79 -19.32
C VAL A 26 12.90 1.94 -18.71
N ILE A 27 11.58 1.84 -18.78
CA ILE A 27 10.66 2.84 -18.27
C ILE A 27 9.95 2.29 -17.02
N PHE A 28 10.11 2.97 -15.89
CA PHE A 28 9.37 2.69 -14.64
C PHE A 28 8.07 3.50 -14.64
N SER A 29 7.01 2.89 -15.16
CA SER A 29 5.67 3.47 -15.18
C SER A 29 4.88 3.28 -13.86
N SER A 30 5.56 2.97 -12.77
CA SER A 30 4.94 2.77 -11.45
C SER A 30 5.71 3.50 -10.36
N SER A 31 5.00 3.90 -9.31
CA SER A 31 5.64 4.45 -8.11
C SER A 31 6.03 3.33 -7.14
N PRO A 32 7.16 3.45 -6.42
CA PRO A 32 7.51 2.49 -5.39
C PRO A 32 6.45 2.42 -4.29
N ILE A 33 6.09 1.21 -3.88
CA ILE A 33 5.25 1.01 -2.69
C ILE A 33 6.05 1.45 -1.45
N PRO A 34 5.42 2.06 -0.43
CA PRO A 34 6.09 2.36 0.83
C PRO A 34 6.87 1.16 1.37
N GLY A 35 8.13 1.37 1.74
CA GLY A 35 9.06 0.32 2.19
C GLY A 35 9.91 -0.33 1.09
N ASN A 36 9.53 -0.24 -0.19
CA ASN A 36 10.28 -0.88 -1.29
C ASN A 36 11.32 0.02 -1.98
N GLY A 37 11.45 1.27 -1.55
CA GLY A 37 12.33 2.26 -2.20
C GLY A 37 13.78 1.80 -2.36
N ALA A 38 14.38 1.21 -1.32
CA ALA A 38 15.74 0.69 -1.35
C ALA A 38 15.92 -0.44 -2.37
N SER A 39 14.96 -1.36 -2.48
CA SER A 39 14.99 -2.47 -3.45
C SER A 39 14.86 -1.96 -4.90
N VAL A 40 13.98 -0.97 -5.12
CA VAL A 40 13.82 -0.32 -6.43
C VAL A 40 15.09 0.42 -6.81
N SER A 41 15.68 1.21 -5.90
CA SER A 41 16.96 1.91 -6.13
C SER A 41 18.10 0.96 -6.48
N LYS A 42 18.19 -0.18 -5.78
CA LYS A 42 19.17 -1.23 -6.09
C LYS A 42 18.97 -1.81 -7.50
N THR A 43 17.74 -1.99 -7.92
CA THR A 43 17.43 -2.50 -9.26
C THR A 43 17.78 -1.47 -10.33
N ILE A 44 17.46 -0.20 -10.11
CA ILE A 44 17.84 0.91 -11.00
C ILE A 44 19.37 0.96 -11.17
N ASN A 45 20.12 0.89 -10.06
CA ASN A 45 21.58 0.89 -10.12
C ASN A 45 22.15 -0.28 -10.94
N LYS A 46 21.52 -1.46 -10.88
CA LYS A 46 21.93 -2.61 -11.71
C LYS A 46 21.69 -2.36 -13.21
N LEU A 47 20.58 -1.70 -13.56
CA LEU A 47 20.28 -1.32 -14.94
C LEU A 47 21.30 -0.32 -15.47
N TYR A 48 21.61 0.72 -14.72
CA TYR A 48 22.67 1.69 -15.10
C TYR A 48 24.03 1.02 -15.32
N LYS A 49 24.42 0.05 -14.47
CA LYS A 49 25.65 -0.71 -14.62
C LYS A 49 25.72 -1.54 -15.92
N LYS A 50 24.58 -1.84 -16.52
CA LYS A 50 24.47 -2.53 -17.82
C LYS A 50 24.46 -1.58 -19.03
N GLY A 51 24.57 -0.27 -18.82
CA GLY A 51 24.49 0.73 -19.88
C GLY A 51 23.07 1.00 -20.38
N VAL A 52 22.05 0.62 -19.60
CA VAL A 52 20.64 0.81 -19.95
C VAL A 52 20.19 2.23 -19.59
N LYS A 53 19.42 2.86 -20.47
CA LYS A 53 18.77 4.15 -20.23
C LYS A 53 17.51 3.93 -19.36
N VAL A 54 17.45 4.57 -18.19
CA VAL A 54 16.33 4.37 -17.25
C VAL A 54 15.55 5.66 -17.11
N PHE A 55 14.24 5.58 -17.33
CA PHE A 55 13.30 6.66 -17.06
C PHE A 55 12.40 6.28 -15.88
N THR A 56 12.23 7.20 -14.94
CA THR A 56 11.38 7.02 -13.76
C THR A 56 10.38 8.17 -13.67
N ASN A 57 9.31 7.98 -12.88
CA ASN A 57 8.30 9.00 -12.67
C ASN A 57 8.84 10.30 -12.02
N ALA A 58 9.99 10.23 -11.34
CA ALA A 58 10.67 11.41 -10.81
C ALA A 58 11.34 12.28 -11.90
N MET A 59 11.60 11.70 -13.08
CA MET A 59 12.28 12.37 -14.19
C MET A 59 11.32 12.86 -15.27
N SER A 60 10.13 12.26 -15.37
CA SER A 60 9.12 12.55 -16.38
C SER A 60 7.76 12.07 -15.88
N GLU A 61 6.67 12.74 -16.26
CA GLU A 61 5.30 12.30 -15.93
C GLU A 61 4.92 11.04 -16.71
N ILE A 62 5.46 9.89 -16.30
CA ILE A 62 5.28 8.59 -16.98
C ILE A 62 4.10 7.82 -16.39
N HIS A 63 3.80 8.06 -15.09
CA HIS A 63 2.78 7.32 -14.36
C HIS A 63 1.50 8.13 -14.23
N SER A 64 0.40 7.56 -14.70
CA SER A 64 -0.94 8.04 -14.40
C SER A 64 -1.49 7.26 -13.21
N SER A 65 -1.95 7.97 -12.18
CA SER A 65 -2.56 7.34 -11.01
C SER A 65 -3.81 6.55 -11.40
N GLY A 66 -3.96 5.33 -10.87
CA GLY A 66 -5.20 4.56 -10.98
C GLY A 66 -6.29 5.03 -10.00
N HIS A 67 -5.92 5.87 -9.02
CA HIS A 67 -6.88 6.47 -8.10
C HIS A 67 -7.47 7.74 -8.69
N ALA A 68 -8.77 7.95 -8.47
CA ALA A 68 -9.48 9.14 -8.89
C ALA A 68 -8.92 10.40 -8.21
N ASN A 69 -8.88 11.50 -8.94
CA ASN A 69 -8.57 12.81 -8.38
C ASN A 69 -9.79 13.39 -7.63
N GLN A 70 -9.59 14.52 -6.95
CA GLN A 70 -10.63 15.13 -6.12
C GLN A 70 -11.91 15.49 -6.90
N GLU A 71 -11.79 15.97 -8.13
CA GLU A 71 -12.95 16.38 -8.92
C GLU A 71 -13.74 15.16 -9.44
N GLU A 72 -13.05 14.08 -9.78
CA GLU A 72 -13.67 12.81 -10.15
C GLU A 72 -14.43 12.20 -8.96
N LEU A 73 -13.85 12.23 -7.74
CA LEU A 73 -14.54 11.80 -6.51
C LEU A 73 -15.79 12.65 -6.26
N LYS A 74 -15.72 13.98 -6.40
CA LYS A 74 -16.88 14.86 -6.27
C LYS A 74 -17.95 14.55 -7.30
N LEU A 75 -17.55 14.30 -8.56
CA LEU A 75 -18.47 13.92 -9.62
C LEU A 75 -19.24 12.65 -9.24
N MET A 76 -18.53 11.61 -8.82
CA MET A 76 -19.13 10.33 -8.40
C MET A 76 -20.11 10.53 -7.25
N ILE A 77 -19.74 11.25 -6.19
CA ILE A 77 -20.62 11.50 -5.04
C ILE A 77 -21.89 12.24 -5.50
N ARG A 78 -21.77 13.25 -6.37
CA ARG A 78 -22.90 14.02 -6.88
C ARG A 78 -23.82 13.20 -7.80
N LEU A 79 -23.29 12.28 -8.56
CA LEU A 79 -24.08 11.38 -9.41
C LEU A 79 -24.87 10.37 -8.59
N PHE A 80 -24.24 9.72 -7.63
CA PHE A 80 -24.88 8.70 -6.79
C PHE A 80 -25.80 9.29 -5.73
N LYS A 81 -25.55 10.52 -5.26
CA LYS A 81 -26.28 11.18 -4.17
C LYS A 81 -26.52 10.25 -2.97
N PRO A 82 -25.48 9.68 -2.39
CA PRO A 82 -25.63 8.66 -1.36
C PRO A 82 -26.27 9.25 -0.11
N ARG A 83 -27.19 8.50 0.50
CA ARG A 83 -27.77 8.85 1.79
C ARG A 83 -26.76 8.70 2.92
N TYR A 84 -25.91 7.69 2.84
CA TYR A 84 -24.82 7.39 3.78
C TYR A 84 -23.50 7.31 3.01
N PHE A 85 -22.44 7.79 3.63
CA PHE A 85 -21.13 7.81 3.01
C PHE A 85 -20.06 7.28 3.96
N VAL A 86 -19.31 6.30 3.48
CA VAL A 86 -18.23 5.65 4.22
C VAL A 86 -17.01 5.58 3.31
N PRO A 87 -16.03 6.48 3.48
CA PRO A 87 -14.74 6.37 2.79
C PRO A 87 -14.05 5.07 3.15
N TYR A 88 -13.42 4.45 2.18
CA TYR A 88 -12.76 3.16 2.31
C TYR A 88 -11.41 3.16 1.59
N HIS A 89 -10.48 2.32 2.05
CA HIS A 89 -9.18 2.10 1.45
C HIS A 89 -8.26 3.32 1.48
N GLY A 90 -7.66 3.58 2.63
CA GLY A 90 -6.69 4.65 2.81
C GLY A 90 -6.26 4.81 4.27
N GLU A 91 -5.25 5.63 4.50
CA GLU A 91 -4.90 6.08 5.84
C GLU A 91 -6.01 6.96 6.42
N PHE A 92 -6.10 7.04 7.75
CA PHE A 92 -7.16 7.81 8.43
C PHE A 92 -7.28 9.25 7.90
N ARG A 93 -6.17 9.95 7.67
CA ARG A 93 -6.18 11.31 7.10
C ARG A 93 -6.83 11.38 5.72
N MET A 94 -6.63 10.35 4.88
CA MET A 94 -7.23 10.26 3.54
C MET A 94 -8.73 10.00 3.65
N LEU A 95 -9.13 9.09 4.52
CA LEU A 95 -10.53 8.78 4.78
C LEU A 95 -11.26 10.01 5.32
N LYS A 96 -10.64 10.75 6.24
CA LYS A 96 -11.20 11.98 6.79
C LYS A 96 -11.37 13.06 5.72
N THR A 97 -10.36 13.29 4.90
CA THR A 97 -10.43 14.25 3.78
C THR A 97 -11.53 13.87 2.79
N HIS A 98 -11.67 12.56 2.48
CA HIS A 98 -12.71 12.09 1.57
C HIS A 98 -14.11 12.22 2.20
N ALA A 99 -14.24 12.00 3.51
CA ALA A 99 -15.50 12.25 4.24
C ALA A 99 -15.92 13.73 4.17
N ASP A 100 -14.98 14.64 4.40
CA ASP A 100 -15.23 16.10 4.31
C ASP A 100 -15.62 16.49 2.88
N LEU A 101 -15.01 15.88 1.87
CA LEU A 101 -15.40 16.04 0.46
C LEU A 101 -16.85 15.58 0.22
N GLY A 102 -17.24 14.45 0.82
CA GLY A 102 -18.62 13.96 0.78
C GLY A 102 -19.62 14.99 1.32
N VAL A 103 -19.31 15.58 2.46
CA VAL A 103 -20.13 16.63 3.08
C VAL A 103 -20.20 17.88 2.18
N MET A 104 -19.08 18.30 1.59
CA MET A 104 -19.03 19.40 0.62
C MET A 104 -19.89 19.12 -0.63
N CYS A 105 -20.07 17.86 -1.00
CA CYS A 105 -20.92 17.43 -2.11
C CYS A 105 -22.41 17.25 -1.75
N GLY A 106 -22.78 17.55 -0.49
CA GLY A 106 -24.18 17.53 -0.04
C GLY A 106 -24.58 16.29 0.77
N VAL A 107 -23.65 15.39 1.10
CA VAL A 107 -23.94 14.29 2.02
C VAL A 107 -24.09 14.86 3.43
N ASN A 108 -25.12 14.41 4.16
CA ASN A 108 -25.33 14.85 5.54
C ASN A 108 -24.14 14.40 6.41
N LYS A 109 -23.57 15.35 7.18
CA LYS A 109 -22.45 15.09 8.09
C LYS A 109 -22.74 13.94 9.08
N ASN A 110 -23.97 13.84 9.58
CA ASN A 110 -24.38 12.77 10.51
C ASN A 110 -24.52 11.41 9.82
N ASN A 111 -24.51 11.37 8.50
CA ASN A 111 -24.58 10.15 7.69
C ASN A 111 -23.22 9.83 7.02
N THR A 112 -22.17 10.53 7.44
CA THR A 112 -20.81 10.31 6.94
C THR A 112 -19.96 9.72 8.06
N PHE A 113 -19.40 8.52 7.82
CA PHE A 113 -18.70 7.75 8.83
C PHE A 113 -17.25 7.51 8.39
N VAL A 114 -16.30 7.86 9.22
CA VAL A 114 -14.87 7.46 9.07
C VAL A 114 -14.63 6.34 10.05
N LEU A 115 -14.29 5.16 9.54
CA LEU A 115 -14.16 3.94 10.31
C LEU A 115 -12.69 3.54 10.42
N GLU A 116 -12.32 2.99 11.54
CA GLU A 116 -11.09 2.25 11.77
C GLU A 116 -11.32 0.75 11.59
N ASN A 117 -10.23 -0.01 11.49
CA ASN A 117 -10.33 -1.46 11.47
C ASN A 117 -11.03 -1.96 12.73
N GLY A 118 -12.02 -2.81 12.55
CA GLY A 118 -12.84 -3.35 13.63
C GLY A 118 -14.13 -2.58 13.90
N ASP A 119 -14.26 -1.33 13.48
CA ASP A 119 -15.52 -0.61 13.63
C ASP A 119 -16.65 -1.24 12.81
N VAL A 120 -17.83 -1.32 13.39
CA VAL A 120 -19.01 -1.95 12.78
C VAL A 120 -20.09 -0.91 12.52
N LEU A 121 -20.68 -0.97 11.33
CA LEU A 121 -21.92 -0.27 11.01
C LEU A 121 -23.03 -1.29 10.74
N ASN A 122 -24.17 -1.07 11.36
CA ASN A 122 -25.38 -1.86 11.11
C ASN A 122 -26.29 -1.13 10.14
N LEU A 123 -26.67 -1.80 9.07
CA LEU A 123 -27.72 -1.33 8.14
C LEU A 123 -28.99 -2.14 8.34
N ARG A 124 -30.01 -1.51 8.90
CA ARG A 124 -31.35 -2.13 9.09
C ARG A 124 -32.43 -1.25 8.50
N LYS A 125 -33.26 -1.80 7.64
CA LYS A 125 -34.38 -1.10 7.00
C LYS A 125 -34.03 0.29 6.46
N GLY A 126 -32.85 0.40 5.84
CA GLY A 126 -32.34 1.64 5.25
C GLY A 126 -31.79 2.67 6.26
N VAL A 127 -31.61 2.30 7.52
CA VAL A 127 -30.98 3.12 8.56
C VAL A 127 -29.65 2.54 8.94
N VAL A 128 -28.59 3.38 8.93
CA VAL A 128 -27.25 3.03 9.37
C VAL A 128 -27.01 3.52 10.79
N THR A 129 -26.51 2.65 11.64
CA THR A 129 -26.15 2.96 13.03
C THR A 129 -24.79 2.33 13.38
N PRO A 130 -23.99 2.98 14.25
CA PRO A 130 -22.79 2.34 14.80
C PRO A 130 -23.14 1.03 15.51
N GLY A 131 -22.34 -0.01 15.30
CA GLY A 131 -22.57 -1.37 15.81
C GLY A 131 -21.54 -1.86 16.82
N GLY A 132 -20.68 -0.98 17.33
CA GLY A 132 -19.59 -1.33 18.22
C GLY A 132 -18.32 -1.72 17.45
N LYS A 133 -17.52 -2.62 18.03
CA LYS A 133 -16.25 -3.08 17.45
C LYS A 133 -16.15 -4.60 17.45
N VAL A 134 -15.50 -5.15 16.44
CA VAL A 134 -15.02 -6.53 16.39
C VAL A 134 -13.50 -6.54 16.56
N GLN A 135 -12.96 -7.67 16.96
CA GLN A 135 -11.50 -7.81 17.04
C GLN A 135 -10.90 -7.56 15.65
N ALA A 136 -9.98 -6.61 15.59
CA ALA A 136 -9.20 -6.29 14.40
C ALA A 136 -7.78 -5.97 14.84
N GLY A 137 -6.81 -6.31 14.03
CA GLY A 137 -5.40 -6.10 14.32
C GLY A 137 -4.54 -7.16 13.64
N GLU A 138 -3.26 -7.12 13.93
CA GLU A 138 -2.31 -8.09 13.40
C GLU A 138 -2.51 -9.44 14.08
N VAL A 139 -2.71 -10.47 13.29
CA VAL A 139 -2.75 -11.86 13.74
C VAL A 139 -1.48 -12.54 13.24
N TYR A 140 -0.61 -12.89 14.16
CA TYR A 140 0.65 -13.57 13.83
C TYR A 140 0.40 -15.07 13.71
N VAL A 141 1.02 -15.66 12.67
CA VAL A 141 0.95 -17.10 12.41
C VAL A 141 2.37 -17.67 12.53
N ASP A 142 2.54 -18.68 13.38
CA ASP A 142 3.78 -19.43 13.53
C ASP A 142 3.51 -20.93 13.29
N GLY A 143 3.83 -21.39 12.08
CA GLY A 143 3.51 -22.74 11.64
C GLY A 143 2.00 -22.98 11.60
N SER A 144 1.50 -23.91 12.43
CA SER A 144 0.06 -24.22 12.57
C SER A 144 -0.64 -23.42 13.68
N ARG A 145 0.08 -22.58 14.42
CA ARG A 145 -0.46 -21.81 15.55
C ARG A 145 -0.86 -20.42 15.09
N ILE A 146 -2.10 -20.04 15.34
CA ILE A 146 -2.67 -18.74 14.99
C ILE A 146 -2.87 -17.93 16.29
N GLY A 147 -2.28 -16.73 16.35
CA GLY A 147 -2.54 -15.78 17.45
C GLY A 147 -1.82 -16.03 18.77
N GLU A 148 -1.07 -17.13 18.92
CA GLU A 148 -0.36 -17.48 20.18
C GLU A 148 1.10 -17.04 20.22
N VAL A 149 1.56 -16.22 19.28
CA VAL A 149 2.94 -15.71 19.33
C VAL A 149 3.03 -14.68 20.46
N GLY A 150 3.64 -15.05 21.57
CA GLY A 150 3.78 -14.18 22.72
C GLY A 150 4.49 -12.87 22.40
N SER A 151 4.09 -11.79 23.06
CA SER A 151 4.67 -10.45 22.85
C SER A 151 6.20 -10.42 23.05
N ALA A 152 6.76 -11.29 23.85
CA ALA A 152 8.20 -11.46 24.05
C ALA A 152 8.90 -11.93 22.78
N VAL A 153 8.36 -12.96 22.10
CA VAL A 153 8.93 -13.50 20.86
C VAL A 153 8.93 -12.43 19.74
N ILE A 154 7.86 -11.64 19.65
CA ILE A 154 7.77 -10.54 18.68
C ILE A 154 8.81 -9.47 18.98
N LYS A 155 8.95 -9.06 20.26
CA LYS A 155 9.97 -8.09 20.68
C LYS A 155 11.38 -8.58 20.37
N ASP A 156 11.69 -9.85 20.65
CA ASP A 156 12.99 -10.44 20.36
C ASP A 156 13.27 -10.48 18.86
N ARG A 157 12.28 -10.83 18.04
CA ARG A 157 12.42 -10.81 16.57
C ARG A 157 12.64 -9.39 16.04
N ILE A 158 11.96 -8.38 16.59
CA ILE A 158 12.17 -6.97 16.22
C ILE A 158 13.59 -6.52 16.63
N LEU A 159 14.05 -6.87 17.83
CA LEU A 159 15.42 -6.58 18.28
C LEU A 159 16.46 -7.24 17.38
N MET A 160 16.28 -8.50 17.03
CA MET A 160 17.16 -9.22 16.10
C MET A 160 17.17 -8.61 14.70
N SER A 161 16.01 -8.18 14.21
CA SER A 161 15.89 -7.51 12.90
C SER A 161 16.63 -6.18 12.85
N ASN A 162 16.62 -5.42 13.93
CA ASN A 162 17.24 -4.09 14.00
C ASN A 162 18.74 -4.14 14.34
N ASN A 163 19.17 -5.11 15.14
CA ASN A 163 20.52 -5.15 15.70
C ASN A 163 21.36 -6.35 15.18
N GLY A 164 20.72 -7.33 14.55
CA GLY A 164 21.37 -8.58 14.13
C GLY A 164 21.62 -9.53 15.30
N ILE A 165 22.23 -10.68 14.99
CA ILE A 165 22.64 -11.69 15.96
C ILE A 165 24.11 -12.02 15.74
N LEU A 166 24.90 -12.02 16.79
CA LEU A 166 26.26 -12.54 16.81
C LEU A 166 26.30 -13.77 17.73
N VAL A 167 26.68 -14.93 17.19
CA VAL A 167 26.91 -16.16 17.94
C VAL A 167 28.41 -16.44 17.96
N ILE A 168 28.99 -16.48 19.16
CA ILE A 168 30.38 -16.84 19.37
C ILE A 168 30.41 -18.22 20.01
N ILE A 169 31.06 -19.18 19.34
CA ILE A 169 31.29 -20.53 19.86
C ILE A 169 32.78 -20.58 20.21
N ALA A 170 33.08 -20.74 21.51
CA ALA A 170 34.44 -20.87 22.02
C ALA A 170 34.76 -22.33 22.33
#